data_2443841ffe5a820f9b3ea768b9144f4a
#
_entry.id   2443841ffe5a820f9b3ea768b9144f4a
#
_cell.length_a   1.000
_cell.length_b   1.000
_cell.length_c   1.000
_cell.angle_alpha   90.00
_cell.angle_beta   90.00
_cell.angle_gamma   90.00
#
_symmetry.space_group_name_H-M   'P 1'
#
loop_
_entity.id
_entity.type
_entity.pdbx_description
1 polymer ?
#
loop_
_entity_poly.entity_id
_entity_poly.type
_entity_poly.pdbx_seq_one_letter_code
_entity_poly.pdbx_strand_id
1 'polypeptide(L)'
;FYQKHKIDYRVRQENNCFVATYKSGKVNTQGVFERVEINKKVTSLQADISVFSDVDEIWNLIKKTKGKKFIPIVKTDFVRECIDINWFASKLEIALDCGFVQGNERKSPICEVEIELKSGRMEDLLSLKNELSEKFDLQISTVSKYKKGLILAEQI
;
A
#
# COMPACT_ATOMS: atom_id res chain seq x y z
N PHE A 1 -2.43 -14.96 7.87
CA PHE A 1 -3.38 -14.78 6.74
C PHE A 1 -2.67 -14.33 5.47
N TYR A 2 -1.87 -13.27 5.54
CA TYR A 2 -1.06 -12.74 4.42
C TYR A 2 -0.15 -13.81 3.77
N GLN A 3 0.57 -14.59 4.57
CA GLN A 3 1.48 -15.62 4.06
C GLN A 3 0.80 -16.64 3.14
N LYS A 4 -0.44 -17.01 3.46
CA LYS A 4 -1.18 -18.03 2.71
C LYS A 4 -1.84 -17.49 1.43
N HIS A 5 -2.25 -16.21 1.41
CA HIS A 5 -3.10 -15.65 0.36
C HIS A 5 -2.47 -14.47 -0.39
N LYS A 6 -1.34 -13.92 0.09
CA LYS A 6 -0.66 -12.73 -0.47
C LYS A 6 -1.61 -11.53 -0.67
N ILE A 7 -2.59 -11.40 0.23
CA ILE A 7 -3.61 -10.36 0.22
C ILE A 7 -3.28 -9.33 1.27
N ASP A 8 -3.27 -8.07 0.87
CA ASP A 8 -3.19 -6.92 1.74
C ASP A 8 -4.60 -6.31 1.83
N TYR A 9 -5.18 -6.35 3.03
CA TYR A 9 -6.44 -5.70 3.33
C TYR A 9 -6.21 -4.61 4.37
N ARG A 10 -6.60 -3.39 4.03
CA ARG A 10 -6.38 -2.20 4.85
C ARG A 10 -7.65 -1.39 4.96
N VAL A 11 -7.88 -0.79 6.14
CA VAL A 11 -8.80 0.34 6.30
C VAL A 11 -7.99 1.54 6.73
N ARG A 12 -8.18 2.68 6.09
CA ARG A 12 -7.48 3.92 6.38
C ARG A 12 -8.44 5.08 6.57
N GLN A 13 -8.01 6.05 7.35
CA GLN A 13 -8.61 7.37 7.42
C GLN A 13 -7.74 8.34 6.63
N GLU A 14 -8.34 9.06 5.71
CA GLU A 14 -7.74 10.16 4.96
C GLU A 14 -8.60 11.39 5.19
N ASN A 15 -8.09 12.35 5.95
CA ASN A 15 -8.87 13.49 6.42
C ASN A 15 -10.15 13.01 7.14
N ASN A 16 -11.33 13.34 6.59
CA ASN A 16 -12.64 12.96 7.14
C ASN A 16 -13.28 11.74 6.43
N CYS A 17 -12.53 11.04 5.60
CA CYS A 17 -13.02 9.89 4.84
C CYS A 17 -12.36 8.60 5.32
N PHE A 18 -13.13 7.52 5.36
CA PHE A 18 -12.61 6.19 5.60
C PHE A 18 -12.66 5.39 4.30
N VAL A 19 -11.56 4.67 4.01
CA VAL A 19 -11.42 3.88 2.79
C VAL A 19 -10.91 2.49 3.13
N ALA A 20 -11.66 1.47 2.75
CA ALA A 20 -11.19 0.09 2.74
C ALA A 20 -10.48 -0.18 1.41
N THR A 21 -9.32 -0.82 1.48
CA THR A 21 -8.49 -1.15 0.33
C THR A 21 -8.16 -2.63 0.34
N TYR A 22 -8.39 -3.29 -0.79
CA TYR A 22 -7.90 -4.62 -1.09
C TYR A 22 -6.77 -4.50 -2.11
N LYS A 23 -5.64 -5.15 -1.83
CA LYS A 23 -4.50 -5.21 -2.75
C LYS A 23 -4.07 -6.65 -2.98
N SER A 24 -3.87 -7.02 -4.24
CA SER A 24 -3.25 -8.29 -4.62
C SER A 24 -2.22 -8.06 -5.72
N GLY A 25 -1.13 -8.85 -5.73
CA GLY A 25 -0.09 -8.72 -6.75
C GLY A 25 1.31 -8.97 -6.20
N LYS A 26 2.31 -8.58 -7.02
CA LYS A 26 3.73 -8.86 -6.75
C LYS A 26 4.56 -7.59 -6.92
N VAL A 27 5.70 -7.55 -6.26
CA VAL A 27 6.77 -6.59 -6.52
C VAL A 27 7.82 -7.25 -7.41
N ASN A 28 8.32 -6.54 -8.41
CA ASN A 28 9.45 -7.01 -9.21
C ASN A 28 10.80 -6.62 -8.58
N THR A 29 11.89 -7.09 -9.17
CA THR A 29 13.26 -6.82 -8.68
C THR A 29 13.70 -5.37 -8.80
N GLN A 30 12.99 -4.55 -9.58
CA GLN A 30 13.26 -3.12 -9.76
C GLN A 30 12.50 -2.24 -8.75
N GLY A 31 11.80 -2.86 -7.78
CA GLY A 31 11.01 -2.15 -6.78
C GLY A 31 9.65 -1.66 -7.30
N VAL A 32 9.22 -2.09 -8.50
CA VAL A 32 7.90 -1.74 -9.04
C VAL A 32 6.85 -2.73 -8.54
N PHE A 33 5.75 -2.20 -8.03
CA PHE A 33 4.61 -2.97 -7.56
C PHE A 33 3.55 -3.03 -8.66
N GLU A 34 3.37 -4.21 -9.24
CA GLU A 34 2.27 -4.50 -10.17
C GLU A 34 1.16 -5.21 -9.39
N ARG A 35 0.05 -4.53 -9.16
CA ARG A 35 -1.02 -5.10 -8.37
C ARG A 35 -2.38 -4.49 -8.69
N VAL A 36 -3.40 -5.31 -8.49
CA VAL A 36 -4.78 -4.84 -8.47
C VAL A 36 -5.01 -4.16 -7.13
N GLU A 37 -5.55 -2.95 -7.17
CA GLU A 37 -5.97 -2.21 -6.00
C GLU A 37 -7.44 -1.81 -6.17
N ILE A 38 -8.27 -2.20 -5.20
CA ILE A 38 -9.69 -1.86 -5.16
C ILE A 38 -9.96 -1.07 -3.89
N ASN A 39 -10.49 0.14 -4.07
CA ASN A 39 -10.82 1.06 -2.98
C ASN A 39 -12.33 1.18 -2.84
N LYS A 40 -12.84 1.12 -1.60
CA LYS A 40 -14.25 1.36 -1.28
C LYS A 40 -14.39 2.31 -0.09
N LYS A 41 -15.28 3.29 -0.20
CA LYS A 41 -15.63 4.15 0.94
C LYS A 41 -16.37 3.32 1.99
N VAL A 42 -16.00 3.52 3.25
CA VAL A 42 -16.61 2.88 4.43
C VAL A 42 -16.91 3.94 5.48
N THR A 43 -17.61 3.58 6.53
CA THR A 43 -18.10 4.55 7.54
C THR A 43 -17.21 4.65 8.78
N SER A 44 -16.25 3.74 8.95
CA SER A 44 -15.36 3.72 10.12
C SER A 44 -14.07 2.95 9.83
N LEU A 45 -13.12 2.99 10.76
CA LEU A 45 -11.89 2.18 10.72
C LEU A 45 -12.12 0.70 11.05
N GLN A 46 -13.35 0.28 11.37
CA GLN A 46 -13.61 -1.13 11.63
C GLN A 46 -13.47 -1.93 10.35
N ALA A 47 -12.62 -2.94 10.41
CA ALA A 47 -12.36 -3.80 9.26
C ALA A 47 -13.54 -4.77 9.02
N ASP A 48 -14.13 -4.67 7.83
CA ASP A 48 -15.16 -5.58 7.34
C ASP A 48 -14.88 -5.90 5.87
N ILE A 49 -14.42 -7.12 5.61
CA ILE A 49 -14.09 -7.55 4.25
C ILE A 49 -15.32 -7.75 3.36
N SER A 50 -16.52 -7.85 3.94
CA SER A 50 -17.77 -8.04 3.19
C SER A 50 -18.10 -6.86 2.27
N VAL A 51 -17.50 -5.69 2.51
CA VAL A 51 -17.61 -4.52 1.62
C VAL A 51 -17.15 -4.82 0.19
N PHE A 52 -16.32 -5.87 0.00
CA PHE A 52 -15.84 -6.34 -1.30
C PHE A 52 -16.61 -7.56 -1.82
N SER A 53 -17.87 -7.74 -1.43
CA SER A 53 -18.69 -8.90 -1.85
C SER A 53 -18.96 -8.98 -3.36
N ASP A 54 -18.73 -7.92 -4.10
CA ASP A 54 -18.80 -7.81 -5.56
C ASP A 54 -17.47 -8.16 -6.27
N VAL A 55 -16.44 -8.58 -5.53
CA VAL A 55 -15.11 -8.95 -6.05
C VAL A 55 -14.95 -10.46 -5.96
N ASP A 56 -15.00 -11.15 -7.09
CA ASP A 56 -15.02 -12.62 -7.18
C ASP A 56 -13.81 -13.27 -6.52
N GLU A 57 -12.62 -12.68 -6.67
CA GLU A 57 -11.37 -13.24 -6.14
C GLU A 57 -11.36 -13.37 -4.61
N ILE A 58 -12.12 -12.54 -3.92
CA ILE A 58 -12.17 -12.57 -2.44
C ILE A 58 -13.42 -13.23 -1.87
N TRP A 59 -14.34 -13.68 -2.72
CA TRP A 59 -15.58 -14.33 -2.28
C TRP A 59 -15.36 -15.52 -1.35
N ASN A 60 -14.40 -16.38 -1.68
CA ASN A 60 -14.03 -17.51 -0.83
C ASN A 60 -13.46 -17.08 0.51
N LEU A 61 -12.78 -15.94 0.55
CA LEU A 61 -12.24 -15.36 1.77
C LEU A 61 -13.36 -14.82 2.65
N ILE A 62 -14.32 -14.09 2.07
CA ILE A 62 -15.50 -13.58 2.79
C ILE A 62 -16.24 -14.75 3.45
N LYS A 63 -16.47 -15.85 2.73
CA LYS A 63 -17.11 -17.05 3.29
C LYS A 63 -16.35 -17.62 4.49
N LYS A 64 -15.02 -17.75 4.39
CA LYS A 64 -14.17 -18.30 5.46
C LYS A 64 -14.06 -17.40 6.70
N THR A 65 -14.29 -16.10 6.52
CA THR A 65 -14.17 -15.10 7.59
C THR A 65 -15.51 -14.62 8.12
N LYS A 66 -16.63 -15.14 7.58
CA LYS A 66 -17.98 -14.78 8.00
C LYS A 66 -18.15 -14.95 9.52
N GLY A 67 -18.58 -13.89 10.19
CA GLY A 67 -18.77 -13.84 11.64
C GLY A 67 -17.49 -13.70 12.47
N LYS A 68 -16.32 -13.61 11.82
CA LYS A 68 -15.03 -13.38 12.51
C LYS A 68 -14.74 -11.89 12.61
N LYS A 69 -14.27 -11.47 13.78
CA LYS A 69 -13.79 -10.08 13.98
C LYS A 69 -12.37 -9.95 13.47
N PHE A 70 -12.11 -8.95 12.63
CA PHE A 70 -10.76 -8.57 12.24
C PHE A 70 -10.12 -7.70 13.33
N ILE A 71 -8.86 -7.96 13.60
CA ILE A 71 -8.01 -7.12 14.46
C ILE A 71 -6.84 -6.56 13.64
N PRO A 72 -6.45 -5.30 13.85
CA PRO A 72 -5.31 -4.74 13.15
C PRO A 72 -4.02 -5.40 13.67
N ILE A 73 -3.21 -5.91 12.73
CA ILE A 73 -1.87 -6.47 13.02
C ILE A 73 -0.81 -5.39 12.80
N VAL A 74 -1.03 -4.54 11.80
CA VAL A 74 -0.12 -3.45 11.41
C VAL A 74 -0.89 -2.14 11.43
N LYS A 75 -0.26 -1.11 11.97
CA LYS A 75 -0.74 0.28 11.91
C LYS A 75 0.32 1.13 11.21
N THR A 76 -0.12 2.05 10.39
CA THR A 76 0.73 3.11 9.81
C THR A 76 0.12 4.46 10.14
N ASP A 77 0.96 5.40 10.51
CA ASP A 77 0.59 6.79 10.80
C ASP A 77 1.65 7.68 10.19
N PHE A 78 1.30 8.39 9.12
CA PHE A 78 2.24 9.21 8.37
C PHE A 78 1.53 10.36 7.65
N VAL A 79 2.26 11.43 7.44
CA VAL A 79 1.88 12.52 6.55
C VAL A 79 2.34 12.16 5.15
N ARG A 80 1.46 12.36 4.16
CA ARG A 80 1.77 12.21 2.74
C ARG A 80 1.65 13.55 2.04
N GLU A 81 2.72 13.98 1.41
CA GLU A 81 2.73 15.11 0.49
C GLU A 81 2.81 14.57 -0.94
N CYS A 82 1.88 14.99 -1.81
CA CYS A 82 1.80 14.52 -3.19
C CYS A 82 1.95 15.68 -4.18
N ILE A 83 2.58 15.37 -5.31
CA ILE A 83 2.62 16.25 -6.47
C ILE A 83 2.39 15.43 -7.74
N ASP A 84 1.47 15.90 -8.58
CA ASP A 84 1.28 15.38 -9.93
C ASP A 84 2.21 16.06 -10.90
N ILE A 85 2.91 15.28 -11.72
CA ILE A 85 3.82 15.79 -12.75
C ILE A 85 3.56 15.14 -14.10
N ASN A 86 3.89 15.89 -15.17
CA ASN A 86 4.04 15.32 -16.50
C ASN A 86 5.53 15.03 -16.72
N TRP A 87 5.86 13.78 -17.03
CA TRP A 87 7.22 13.33 -17.30
C TRP A 87 7.26 12.61 -18.63
N PHE A 88 7.91 13.24 -19.63
CA PHE A 88 7.78 12.88 -21.05
C PHE A 88 6.31 12.77 -21.47
N ALA A 89 5.86 11.58 -21.92
CA ALA A 89 4.50 11.35 -22.37
C ALA A 89 3.57 10.80 -21.26
N SER A 90 4.07 10.69 -20.02
CA SER A 90 3.37 10.05 -18.90
C SER A 90 2.92 11.06 -17.84
N LYS A 91 1.84 10.72 -17.14
CA LYS A 91 1.40 11.39 -15.91
C LYS A 91 1.82 10.54 -14.73
N LEU A 92 2.56 11.13 -13.81
CA LEU A 92 3.08 10.48 -12.62
C LEU A 92 2.68 11.27 -11.38
N GLU A 93 2.46 10.57 -10.27
CA GLU A 93 2.36 11.17 -8.94
C GLU A 93 3.64 10.83 -8.18
N ILE A 94 4.25 11.81 -7.56
CA ILE A 94 5.31 11.63 -6.57
C ILE A 94 4.69 11.87 -5.20
N ALA A 95 4.85 10.92 -4.28
CA ALA A 95 4.39 11.04 -2.91
C ALA A 95 5.57 10.89 -1.94
N LEU A 96 5.70 11.85 -1.01
CA LEU A 96 6.63 11.78 0.12
C LEU A 96 5.86 11.37 1.36
N ASP A 97 6.22 10.23 1.95
CA ASP A 97 5.62 9.69 3.16
C ASP A 97 6.58 9.81 4.34
N CYS A 98 6.19 10.54 5.38
CA CYS A 98 6.95 10.69 6.60
C CYS A 98 6.11 10.35 7.83
N GLY A 99 6.56 9.38 8.64
CA GLY A 99 5.82 8.95 9.82
C GLY A 99 6.33 7.62 10.37
N PHE A 100 5.41 6.71 10.70
CA PHE A 100 5.75 5.47 11.37
C PHE A 100 4.89 4.30 10.90
N VAL A 101 5.50 3.11 10.94
CA VAL A 101 4.81 1.82 10.89
C VAL A 101 4.97 1.11 12.24
N GLN A 102 3.92 0.47 12.69
CA GLN A 102 3.87 -0.28 13.94
C GLN A 102 3.33 -1.68 13.71
N GLY A 103 4.00 -2.67 14.31
CA GLY A 103 3.54 -4.06 14.44
C GLY A 103 3.74 -4.52 15.87
N ASN A 104 2.69 -5.02 16.52
CA ASN A 104 2.63 -5.23 17.96
C ASN A 104 3.02 -3.93 18.72
N GLU A 105 3.96 -4.02 19.64
CA GLU A 105 4.50 -2.86 20.40
C GLU A 105 5.71 -2.21 19.72
N ARG A 106 6.23 -2.78 18.63
CA ARG A 106 7.40 -2.29 17.90
C ARG A 106 7.01 -1.25 16.87
N LYS A 107 7.83 -0.19 16.77
CA LYS A 107 7.61 0.93 15.86
C LYS A 107 8.87 1.22 15.06
N SER A 108 8.71 1.52 13.77
CA SER A 108 9.81 1.91 12.88
C SER A 108 9.42 3.15 12.07
N PRO A 109 10.36 4.06 11.79
CA PRO A 109 10.08 5.24 10.99
C PRO A 109 9.75 4.87 9.53
N ILE A 110 8.92 5.70 8.91
CA ILE A 110 8.67 5.78 7.48
C ILE A 110 9.24 7.12 7.01
N CYS A 111 10.14 7.09 6.03
CA CYS A 111 10.58 8.23 5.26
C CYS A 111 10.89 7.69 3.87
N GLU A 112 9.93 7.79 2.95
CA GLU A 112 10.08 7.19 1.63
C GLU A 112 9.35 7.99 0.56
N VAL A 113 9.90 7.94 -0.66
CA VAL A 113 9.30 8.50 -1.87
C VAL A 113 8.65 7.35 -2.64
N GLU A 114 7.39 7.51 -2.99
CA GLU A 114 6.67 6.63 -3.92
C GLU A 114 6.45 7.36 -5.25
N ILE A 115 6.58 6.65 -6.36
CA ILE A 115 6.22 7.16 -7.69
C ILE A 115 5.13 6.26 -8.24
N GLU A 116 3.99 6.85 -8.61
CA GLU A 116 2.86 6.13 -9.18
C GLU A 116 2.63 6.56 -10.63
N LEU A 117 2.54 5.58 -11.54
CA LEU A 117 2.16 5.82 -12.93
C LEU A 117 0.64 5.95 -13.02
N LYS A 118 0.14 7.17 -13.25
CA LYS A 118 -1.30 7.41 -13.45
C LYS A 118 -1.72 7.10 -14.89
N SER A 119 -0.88 7.43 -15.87
CA SER A 119 -1.06 7.07 -17.27
C SER A 119 0.23 7.23 -18.06
N GLY A 120 0.40 6.43 -19.13
CA GLY A 120 1.58 6.48 -19.99
C GLY A 120 2.43 5.21 -19.92
N ARG A 121 3.75 5.35 -19.97
CA ARG A 121 4.68 4.24 -20.15
C ARG A 121 5.49 3.95 -18.89
N MET A 122 5.78 2.68 -18.65
CA MET A 122 6.62 2.23 -17.52
C MET A 122 8.06 2.76 -17.63
N GLU A 123 8.57 2.92 -18.86
CA GLU A 123 9.92 3.45 -19.10
C GLU A 123 10.08 4.87 -18.55
N ASP A 124 9.03 5.69 -18.64
CA ASP A 124 9.04 7.05 -18.13
C ASP A 124 9.07 7.05 -16.59
N LEU A 125 8.33 6.15 -15.93
CA LEU A 125 8.40 5.96 -14.47
C LEU A 125 9.82 5.54 -14.05
N LEU A 126 10.40 4.56 -14.74
CA LEU A 126 11.76 4.08 -14.44
C LEU A 126 12.82 5.17 -14.67
N SER A 127 12.66 6.00 -15.69
CA SER A 127 13.52 7.15 -15.95
C SER A 127 13.48 8.14 -14.78
N LEU A 128 12.28 8.54 -14.35
CA LEU A 128 12.13 9.43 -13.19
C LEU A 128 12.70 8.84 -11.91
N LYS A 129 12.44 7.54 -11.66
CA LYS A 129 13.01 6.80 -10.52
C LYS A 129 14.54 6.92 -10.50
N ASN A 130 15.20 6.70 -11.64
CA ASN A 130 16.67 6.77 -11.73
C ASN A 130 17.16 8.18 -11.44
N GLU A 131 16.53 9.21 -12.04
CA GLU A 131 16.91 10.61 -11.82
C GLU A 131 16.77 11.03 -10.34
N LEU A 132 15.64 10.68 -9.70
CA LEU A 132 15.45 11.00 -8.29
C LEU A 132 16.42 10.22 -7.39
N SER A 133 16.70 8.94 -7.71
CA SER A 133 17.63 8.13 -6.93
C SER A 133 19.05 8.68 -6.97
N GLU A 134 19.52 9.12 -8.15
CA GLU A 134 20.85 9.73 -8.30
C GLU A 134 20.93 11.09 -7.63
N LYS A 135 19.90 11.94 -7.83
CA LYS A 135 19.91 13.31 -7.32
C LYS A 135 19.84 13.42 -5.80
N PHE A 136 19.13 12.48 -5.15
CA PHE A 136 18.85 12.52 -3.73
C PHE A 136 19.45 11.33 -2.95
N ASP A 137 20.33 10.54 -3.57
CA ASP A 137 20.95 9.34 -2.98
C ASP A 137 19.90 8.39 -2.38
N LEU A 138 18.80 8.15 -3.11
CA LEU A 138 17.72 7.31 -2.64
C LEU A 138 18.00 5.83 -2.91
N GLN A 139 17.71 5.00 -1.92
CA GLN A 139 17.80 3.55 -2.05
C GLN A 139 16.47 2.93 -2.41
N ILE A 140 16.47 1.99 -3.35
CA ILE A 140 15.27 1.27 -3.77
C ILE A 140 14.78 0.37 -2.64
N SER A 141 13.52 0.55 -2.24
CA SER A 141 12.84 -0.34 -1.31
C SER A 141 12.00 -1.38 -2.06
N THR A 142 12.22 -2.65 -1.75
CA THR A 142 11.38 -3.78 -2.23
C THR A 142 10.40 -4.25 -1.15
N VAL A 143 10.37 -3.57 -0.01
CA VAL A 143 9.56 -3.94 1.16
C VAL A 143 8.48 -2.88 1.39
N SER A 144 7.22 -3.26 1.22
CA SER A 144 6.09 -2.35 1.48
C SER A 144 5.97 -2.01 2.97
N LYS A 145 5.33 -0.87 3.29
CA LYS A 145 4.98 -0.48 4.68
C LYS A 145 4.28 -1.62 5.44
N TYR A 146 3.34 -2.29 4.77
CA TYR A 146 2.63 -3.43 5.35
C TYR A 146 3.58 -4.59 5.71
N LYS A 147 4.48 -4.95 4.80
CA LYS A 147 5.47 -6.01 5.06
C LYS A 147 6.44 -5.63 6.17
N LYS A 148 6.88 -4.36 6.24
CA LYS A 148 7.66 -3.85 7.38
C LYS A 148 6.89 -4.05 8.71
N GLY A 149 5.61 -3.72 8.71
CA GLY A 149 4.75 -3.91 9.89
C GLY A 149 4.58 -5.38 10.28
N LEU A 150 4.46 -6.31 9.32
CA LEU A 150 4.39 -7.75 9.61
C LEU A 150 5.69 -8.29 10.22
N ILE A 151 6.86 -7.80 9.75
CA ILE A 151 8.16 -8.14 10.36
C ILE A 151 8.19 -7.65 11.81
N LEU A 152 7.78 -6.42 12.07
CA LEU A 152 7.70 -5.87 13.44
C LEU A 152 6.73 -6.64 14.33
N ALA A 153 5.65 -7.14 13.74
CA ALA A 153 4.65 -7.96 14.43
C ALA A 153 5.04 -9.44 14.57
N GLU A 154 6.23 -9.84 14.09
CA GLU A 154 6.71 -11.24 14.08
C GLU A 154 5.75 -12.20 13.37
N GLN A 155 5.10 -11.72 12.31
CA GLN A 155 4.17 -12.51 11.52
C GLN A 155 4.82 -13.14 10.27
N ILE A 156 6.02 -12.72 9.90
CA ILE A 156 6.85 -13.27 8.80
C ILE A 156 8.34 -13.15 9.13
#